data_b17cbaa97c5a4fbda665b6ad3ab0b940
#
_entry.id   b17cbaa97c5a4fbda665b6ad3ab0b940
#
_cell.length_a   1.000
_cell.length_b   1.000
_cell.length_c   1.000
_cell.angle_alpha   90.00
_cell.angle_beta   90.00
_cell.angle_gamma   90.00
#
_symmetry.space_group_name_H-M   'P 1'
#
loop_
_entity.id
_entity.type
_entity.pdbx_description
1 polymer ?
#
loop_
_entity_poly.entity_id
_entity_poly.type
_entity_poly.pdbx_seq_one_letter_code
_entity_poly.pdbx_strand_id
1 'polypeptide(L)'
;MKKSLAEYHTLIDLFEEFRELIKPNVINGVPDFTAVAMERQHSGLRLLQNRLGTIEISNWDISKQVDYHVVRAEMNGVEFDHSVLKQWSRDPGFYNLSDGIYPRLLVHHSRSLSDWGLYEPAVPLSTKDQEDFKVKLKAVPELFNQAKINLTDAVPELAEIAIRVKEKDIQLLESFMKDFSVHHSELLPIVEEAIAATKDFRDWLI
;
A
#
# COMPACT_ATOMS: atom_id res chain seq x y z
N MET A 1 1.41 -10.31 38.84
CA MET A 1 0.76 -9.06 38.41
C MET A 1 1.71 -8.08 37.72
N LYS A 2 2.81 -7.60 38.35
CA LYS A 2 3.75 -6.66 37.68
C LYS A 2 4.44 -7.24 36.43
N LYS A 3 4.86 -8.51 36.44
CA LYS A 3 5.51 -9.18 35.28
C LYS A 3 4.57 -9.29 34.08
N SER A 4 3.33 -9.75 34.29
CA SER A 4 2.29 -9.85 33.24
C SER A 4 1.95 -8.51 32.60
N LEU A 5 1.97 -7.40 33.34
CA LEU A 5 1.75 -6.06 32.82
C LEU A 5 2.92 -5.61 31.92
N ALA A 6 4.16 -5.88 32.34
CA ALA A 6 5.34 -5.55 31.53
C ALA A 6 5.36 -6.36 30.19
N GLU A 7 5.01 -7.64 30.25
CA GLU A 7 4.91 -8.48 29.04
C GLU A 7 3.80 -8.03 28.09
N TYR A 8 2.67 -7.55 28.62
CA TYR A 8 1.61 -6.99 27.77
C TYR A 8 2.02 -5.66 27.11
N HIS A 9 2.77 -4.79 27.80
CA HIS A 9 3.35 -3.61 27.15
C HIS A 9 4.32 -4.01 26.03
N THR A 10 5.12 -5.05 26.23
CA THR A 10 5.99 -5.59 25.17
C THR A 10 5.20 -6.03 23.93
N LEU A 11 4.00 -6.61 24.10
CA LEU A 11 3.12 -6.94 22.98
C LEU A 11 2.65 -5.68 22.21
N ILE A 12 2.27 -4.62 22.95
CA ILE A 12 1.83 -3.35 22.33
C ILE A 12 2.99 -2.72 21.55
N ASP A 13 4.17 -2.60 22.17
CA ASP A 13 5.36 -2.04 21.51
C ASP A 13 5.73 -2.83 20.25
N LEU A 14 5.64 -4.17 20.31
CA LEU A 14 5.91 -5.04 19.18
C LEU A 14 4.87 -4.88 18.06
N PHE A 15 3.60 -4.65 18.40
CA PHE A 15 2.57 -4.37 17.43
C PHE A 15 2.78 -3.00 16.75
N GLU A 16 3.21 -1.98 17.49
CA GLU A 16 3.58 -0.69 16.92
C GLU A 16 4.77 -0.81 15.96
N GLU A 17 5.83 -1.53 16.37
CA GLU A 17 6.97 -1.82 15.49
C GLU A 17 6.53 -2.56 14.20
N PHE A 18 5.63 -3.53 14.32
CA PHE A 18 5.06 -4.25 13.18
C PHE A 18 4.28 -3.32 12.25
N ARG A 19 3.46 -2.44 12.82
CA ARG A 19 2.69 -1.45 12.03
C ARG A 19 3.59 -0.49 11.26
N GLU A 20 4.71 -0.08 11.85
CA GLU A 20 5.70 0.77 11.14
C GLU A 20 6.46 -0.05 10.07
N LEU A 21 6.83 -1.30 10.37
CA LEU A 21 7.55 -2.16 9.44
C LEU A 21 6.79 -2.38 8.12
N ILE A 22 5.47 -2.58 8.19
CA ILE A 22 4.65 -2.86 7.00
C ILE A 22 4.32 -1.62 6.15
N LYS A 23 4.64 -0.42 6.63
CA LYS A 23 4.53 0.79 5.82
C LYS A 23 5.67 0.84 4.80
N PRO A 24 5.38 1.11 3.52
CA PRO A 24 6.45 1.33 2.56
C PRO A 24 7.21 2.62 2.90
N ASN A 25 8.52 2.62 2.71
CA ASN A 25 9.24 3.87 2.67
C ASN A 25 8.77 4.68 1.47
N VAL A 26 8.60 5.99 1.63
CA VAL A 26 8.22 6.88 0.53
C VAL A 26 9.45 7.71 0.14
N ILE A 27 9.91 7.56 -1.10
CA ILE A 27 11.07 8.27 -1.65
C ILE A 27 10.56 9.20 -2.76
N ASN A 28 10.68 10.50 -2.55
CA ASN A 28 10.17 11.52 -3.48
C ASN A 28 8.68 11.35 -3.84
N GLY A 29 7.87 10.93 -2.88
CA GLY A 29 6.45 10.68 -3.07
C GLY A 29 6.11 9.28 -3.62
N VAL A 30 7.11 8.47 -4.00
CA VAL A 30 6.92 7.11 -4.52
C VAL A 30 7.08 6.09 -3.40
N PRO A 31 6.07 5.23 -3.14
CA PRO A 31 6.24 4.09 -2.24
C PRO A 31 7.30 3.11 -2.76
N ASP A 32 8.24 2.72 -1.91
CA ASP A 32 9.30 1.77 -2.26
C ASP A 32 8.80 0.33 -2.13
N PHE A 33 8.44 -0.27 -3.25
CA PHE A 33 8.07 -1.68 -3.38
C PHE A 33 9.13 -2.48 -4.16
N THR A 34 10.35 -1.99 -4.25
CA THR A 34 11.44 -2.74 -4.87
C THR A 34 11.62 -4.11 -4.20
N ALA A 35 12.13 -5.09 -4.95
CA ALA A 35 12.39 -6.43 -4.42
C ALA A 35 13.26 -6.38 -3.15
N VAL A 36 14.21 -5.44 -3.08
CA VAL A 36 15.07 -5.23 -1.90
C VAL A 36 14.27 -4.72 -0.70
N ALA A 37 13.34 -3.78 -0.91
CA ALA A 37 12.47 -3.27 0.14
C ALA A 37 11.53 -4.35 0.66
N MET A 38 10.94 -5.15 -0.24
CA MET A 38 10.04 -6.26 0.11
C MET A 38 10.77 -7.36 0.88
N GLU A 39 11.99 -7.73 0.48
CA GLU A 39 12.81 -8.71 1.21
C GLU A 39 13.21 -8.20 2.61
N ARG A 40 13.57 -6.93 2.72
CA ARG A 40 13.87 -6.31 4.02
C ARG A 40 12.65 -6.32 4.94
N GLN A 41 11.46 -6.01 4.41
CA GLN A 41 10.21 -6.05 5.17
C GLN A 41 9.89 -7.47 5.65
N HIS A 42 10.02 -8.47 4.76
CA HIS A 42 9.82 -9.87 5.09
C HIS A 42 10.80 -10.38 6.16
N SER A 43 12.08 -10.05 6.02
CA SER A 43 13.11 -10.39 7.01
C SER A 43 12.83 -9.75 8.37
N GLY A 44 12.42 -8.48 8.38
CA GLY A 44 12.00 -7.76 9.60
C GLY A 44 10.79 -8.40 10.26
N LEU A 45 9.78 -8.81 9.47
CA LEU A 45 8.60 -9.50 9.98
C LEU A 45 8.97 -10.79 10.72
N ARG A 46 9.85 -11.60 10.15
CA ARG A 46 10.31 -12.85 10.81
C ARG A 46 10.98 -12.60 12.16
N LEU A 47 11.74 -11.51 12.28
CA LEU A 47 12.33 -11.12 13.56
C LEU A 47 11.25 -10.76 14.58
N LEU A 48 10.20 -10.03 14.18
CA LEU A 48 9.08 -9.69 15.05
C LEU A 48 8.27 -10.92 15.45
N GLN A 49 8.00 -11.83 14.51
CA GLN A 49 7.31 -13.11 14.80
C GLN A 49 8.10 -13.96 15.83
N ASN A 50 9.42 -14.03 15.69
CA ASN A 50 10.28 -14.73 16.67
C ASN A 50 10.19 -14.07 18.06
N ARG A 51 10.22 -12.73 18.13
CA ARG A 51 10.04 -11.99 19.39
C ARG A 51 8.65 -12.24 20.00
N LEU A 52 7.60 -12.20 19.17
CA LEU A 52 6.23 -12.50 19.60
C LEU A 52 6.14 -13.89 20.22
N GLY A 53 6.79 -14.90 19.61
CA GLY A 53 6.82 -16.28 20.10
C GLY A 53 7.50 -16.46 21.46
N THR A 54 8.27 -15.47 21.95
CA THR A 54 8.88 -15.51 23.29
C THR A 54 7.98 -14.97 24.40
N ILE A 55 6.84 -14.38 24.06
CA ILE A 55 5.91 -13.80 25.04
C ILE A 55 5.09 -14.93 25.68
N GLU A 56 5.18 -15.08 26.99
CA GLU A 56 4.41 -16.08 27.75
C GLU A 56 3.06 -15.51 28.17
N ILE A 57 1.97 -16.06 27.60
CA ILE A 57 0.61 -15.54 27.76
C ILE A 57 -0.27 -16.35 28.72
N SER A 58 0.20 -17.52 29.23
CA SER A 58 -0.62 -18.46 30.02
C SER A 58 -1.22 -17.84 31.28
N ASN A 59 -0.56 -16.83 31.86
CA ASN A 59 -0.97 -16.15 33.07
C ASN A 59 -1.71 -14.81 32.82
N TRP A 60 -2.03 -14.53 31.56
CA TRP A 60 -2.79 -13.31 31.19
C TRP A 60 -4.28 -13.54 31.34
N ASP A 61 -5.04 -12.45 31.53
CA ASP A 61 -6.49 -12.50 31.37
C ASP A 61 -6.86 -12.78 29.90
N ILE A 62 -8.07 -13.30 29.67
CA ILE A 62 -8.53 -13.74 28.36
C ILE A 62 -8.48 -12.61 27.31
N SER A 63 -8.82 -11.38 27.71
CA SER A 63 -8.80 -10.24 26.78
C SER A 63 -7.41 -10.03 26.21
N LYS A 64 -6.37 -10.02 27.04
CA LYS A 64 -4.98 -9.86 26.59
C LYS A 64 -4.45 -11.04 25.79
N GLN A 65 -4.91 -12.27 26.10
CA GLN A 65 -4.60 -13.43 25.27
C GLN A 65 -5.21 -13.28 23.87
N VAL A 66 -6.43 -12.74 23.77
CA VAL A 66 -7.06 -12.45 22.48
C VAL A 66 -6.24 -11.42 21.69
N ASP A 67 -5.78 -10.33 22.32
CA ASP A 67 -4.94 -9.34 21.66
C ASP A 67 -3.64 -9.96 21.10
N TYR A 68 -2.99 -10.83 21.86
CA TYR A 68 -1.82 -11.58 21.38
C TYR A 68 -2.15 -12.41 20.12
N HIS A 69 -3.28 -13.11 20.13
CA HIS A 69 -3.66 -13.92 18.98
C HIS A 69 -4.07 -13.08 17.76
N VAL A 70 -4.64 -11.89 17.97
CA VAL A 70 -4.91 -10.92 16.88
C VAL A 70 -3.60 -10.44 16.26
N VAL A 71 -2.64 -9.99 17.08
CA VAL A 71 -1.32 -9.56 16.58
C VAL A 71 -0.62 -10.69 15.80
N ARG A 72 -0.66 -11.92 16.32
CA ARG A 72 -0.11 -13.08 15.64
C ARG A 72 -0.79 -13.38 14.31
N ALA A 73 -2.11 -13.26 14.25
CA ALA A 73 -2.88 -13.48 13.02
C ALA A 73 -2.56 -12.42 11.95
N GLU A 74 -2.45 -11.14 12.35
CA GLU A 74 -2.05 -10.05 11.45
C GLU A 74 -0.64 -10.29 10.87
N MET A 75 0.35 -10.64 11.71
CA MET A 75 1.70 -10.97 11.26
C MET A 75 1.75 -12.17 10.32
N ASN A 76 0.96 -13.21 10.60
CA ASN A 76 0.88 -14.40 9.74
C ASN A 76 0.20 -14.07 8.40
N GLY A 77 -0.76 -13.15 8.38
CA GLY A 77 -1.34 -12.62 7.15
C GLY A 77 -0.28 -11.98 6.25
N VAL A 78 0.55 -11.10 6.81
CA VAL A 78 1.65 -10.45 6.06
C VAL A 78 2.70 -11.48 5.61
N GLU A 79 3.04 -12.47 6.45
CA GLU A 79 3.92 -13.57 6.06
C GLU A 79 3.36 -14.35 4.85
N PHE A 80 2.05 -14.63 4.84
CA PHE A 80 1.39 -15.31 3.74
C PHE A 80 1.47 -14.51 2.44
N ASP A 81 1.32 -13.19 2.52
CA ASP A 81 1.43 -12.35 1.33
C ASP A 81 2.85 -12.29 0.78
N HIS A 82 3.85 -12.19 1.65
CA HIS A 82 5.24 -12.17 1.21
C HIS A 82 5.72 -13.51 0.65
N SER A 83 5.28 -14.63 1.24
CA SER A 83 5.78 -15.96 0.90
C SER A 83 4.94 -16.68 -0.16
N VAL A 84 3.61 -16.47 -0.17
CA VAL A 84 2.67 -17.24 -1.00
C VAL A 84 2.05 -16.37 -2.09
N LEU A 85 1.36 -15.29 -1.74
CA LEU A 85 0.66 -14.45 -2.72
C LEU A 85 1.64 -13.65 -3.56
N LYS A 86 2.66 -13.06 -2.96
CA LYS A 86 3.68 -12.24 -3.62
C LYS A 86 3.06 -11.16 -4.52
N GLN A 87 2.04 -10.45 -4.01
CA GLN A 87 1.22 -9.54 -4.80
C GLN A 87 2.06 -8.52 -5.56
N TRP A 88 3.10 -7.95 -4.93
CA TRP A 88 3.99 -6.97 -5.53
C TRP A 88 4.72 -7.44 -6.82
N SER A 89 4.85 -8.78 -7.02
CA SER A 89 5.50 -9.36 -8.20
C SER A 89 4.56 -10.15 -9.12
N ARG A 90 3.32 -10.39 -8.69
CA ARG A 90 2.36 -11.25 -9.40
C ARG A 90 1.05 -10.55 -9.77
N ASP A 91 0.64 -9.54 -9.01
CA ASP A 91 -0.62 -8.85 -9.22
C ASP A 91 -0.40 -7.41 -9.71
N PRO A 92 -0.64 -7.12 -11.00
CA PRO A 92 -0.55 -5.75 -11.50
C PRO A 92 -1.51 -4.78 -10.80
N GLY A 93 -2.61 -5.29 -10.22
CA GLY A 93 -3.55 -4.51 -9.43
C GLY A 93 -3.00 -4.03 -8.09
N PHE A 94 -1.89 -4.59 -7.62
CA PHE A 94 -1.17 -4.07 -6.45
C PHE A 94 -0.73 -2.61 -6.64
N TYR A 95 -0.43 -2.18 -7.87
CA TYR A 95 0.00 -0.83 -8.23
C TYR A 95 -1.20 0.04 -8.65
N ASN A 96 -2.15 0.19 -7.74
CA ASN A 96 -3.39 0.94 -8.00
C ASN A 96 -3.26 2.41 -7.56
N LEU A 97 -3.91 3.32 -8.31
CA LEU A 97 -3.92 4.76 -8.00
C LEU A 97 -5.09 5.17 -7.10
N SER A 98 -6.17 4.41 -7.09
CA SER A 98 -7.38 4.77 -6.36
C SER A 98 -7.82 3.69 -5.37
N ASP A 99 -8.28 4.11 -4.20
CA ASP A 99 -8.66 3.24 -3.08
C ASP A 99 -9.96 2.44 -3.27
N GLY A 100 -10.62 2.49 -4.41
CA GLY A 100 -12.04 2.17 -4.49
C GLY A 100 -12.43 0.86 -5.16
N ILE A 101 -11.51 0.10 -5.79
CA ILE A 101 -11.92 -0.87 -6.81
C ILE A 101 -11.73 -2.34 -6.43
N TYR A 102 -10.83 -2.65 -5.52
CA TYR A 102 -10.73 -4.02 -5.00
C TYR A 102 -11.69 -4.24 -3.83
N PRO A 103 -12.49 -5.33 -3.85
CA PRO A 103 -13.34 -5.66 -2.71
C PRO A 103 -12.48 -5.77 -1.45
N ARG A 104 -12.92 -5.15 -0.36
CA ARG A 104 -12.24 -5.14 0.95
C ARG A 104 -11.78 -6.52 1.48
N LEU A 105 -12.20 -7.60 0.84
CA LEU A 105 -11.84 -8.99 1.17
C LEU A 105 -10.39 -9.38 0.84
N LEU A 106 -9.72 -8.64 -0.07
CA LEU A 106 -8.30 -8.86 -0.41
C LEU A 106 -7.37 -7.79 0.20
N VAL A 107 -7.90 -6.90 1.01
CA VAL A 107 -7.35 -5.59 1.40
C VAL A 107 -6.56 -5.62 2.70
N HIS A 108 -6.09 -6.75 3.19
CA HIS A 108 -5.19 -6.68 4.36
C HIS A 108 -3.87 -5.94 4.06
N HIS A 109 -3.52 -5.76 2.78
CA HIS A 109 -2.23 -5.21 2.34
C HIS A 109 -2.30 -3.87 1.63
N SER A 110 -3.44 -3.49 1.02
CA SER A 110 -3.61 -2.14 0.49
C SER A 110 -3.68 -1.04 1.58
N ARG A 111 -3.61 -1.42 2.86
CA ARG A 111 -3.40 -0.45 3.94
C ARG A 111 -2.10 0.35 3.80
N SER A 112 -1.11 -0.19 3.10
CA SER A 112 0.13 0.56 2.82
C SER A 112 -0.03 1.59 1.70
N LEU A 113 -1.01 1.41 0.80
CA LEU A 113 -1.34 2.36 -0.26
C LEU A 113 -2.54 3.26 0.09
N SER A 114 -3.35 2.92 1.11
CA SER A 114 -4.54 3.70 1.47
C SER A 114 -4.23 5.16 1.81
N ASP A 115 -3.05 5.41 2.39
CA ASP A 115 -2.59 6.77 2.68
C ASP A 115 -1.97 7.46 1.44
N TRP A 116 -1.65 6.68 0.38
CA TRP A 116 -1.05 7.19 -0.84
C TRP A 116 -2.06 7.37 -1.99
N GLY A 117 -3.17 6.64 -1.99
CA GLY A 117 -4.15 6.65 -3.08
C GLY A 117 -4.69 8.02 -3.44
N LEU A 118 -5.05 8.18 -4.72
CA LEU A 118 -5.77 9.35 -5.22
C LEU A 118 -7.26 9.21 -4.89
N TYR A 119 -7.89 10.31 -4.52
CA TYR A 119 -9.32 10.41 -4.21
C TYR A 119 -9.94 11.60 -4.94
N GLU A 120 -11.26 11.62 -5.10
CA GLU A 120 -11.95 12.78 -5.64
C GLU A 120 -11.93 13.93 -4.61
N PRO A 121 -11.20 15.02 -4.89
CA PRO A 121 -11.10 16.12 -3.94
C PRO A 121 -12.28 17.07 -4.06
N ALA A 122 -12.56 17.80 -2.98
CA ALA A 122 -13.37 19.00 -3.06
C ALA A 122 -12.57 20.13 -3.74
N VAL A 123 -13.12 20.70 -4.81
CA VAL A 123 -12.49 21.81 -5.57
C VAL A 123 -13.18 23.13 -5.18
N PRO A 124 -12.44 24.23 -4.94
CA PRO A 124 -10.98 24.35 -5.03
C PRO A 124 -10.23 23.65 -3.91
N LEU A 125 -9.04 23.10 -4.23
CA LEU A 125 -8.17 22.45 -3.28
C LEU A 125 -7.67 23.42 -2.21
N SER A 126 -7.55 22.96 -0.97
CA SER A 126 -6.74 23.66 0.03
C SER A 126 -5.25 23.66 -0.38
N THR A 127 -4.44 24.57 0.17
CA THR A 127 -3.00 24.59 -0.11
C THR A 127 -2.33 23.26 0.26
N LYS A 128 -2.78 22.61 1.33
CA LYS A 128 -2.29 21.31 1.77
C LYS A 128 -2.64 20.21 0.77
N ASP A 129 -3.89 20.15 0.33
CA ASP A 129 -4.35 19.14 -0.64
C ASP A 129 -3.68 19.34 -2.00
N GLN A 130 -3.48 20.58 -2.43
CA GLN A 130 -2.76 20.91 -3.66
C GLN A 130 -1.33 20.34 -3.64
N GLU A 131 -0.59 20.52 -2.54
CA GLU A 131 0.76 19.98 -2.43
C GLU A 131 0.76 18.44 -2.35
N ASP A 132 -0.20 17.84 -1.62
CA ASP A 132 -0.37 16.39 -1.54
C ASP A 132 -0.66 15.79 -2.93
N PHE A 133 -1.62 16.35 -3.67
CA PHE A 133 -1.94 15.93 -5.04
C PHE A 133 -0.75 16.07 -5.97
N LYS A 134 -0.02 17.17 -5.89
CA LYS A 134 1.17 17.41 -6.70
C LYS A 134 2.25 16.35 -6.47
N VAL A 135 2.50 15.98 -5.21
CA VAL A 135 3.46 14.93 -4.85
C VAL A 135 3.01 13.58 -5.38
N LYS A 136 1.75 13.20 -5.14
CA LYS A 136 1.17 11.92 -5.56
C LYS A 136 1.12 11.76 -7.08
N LEU A 137 0.65 12.79 -7.80
CA LEU A 137 0.58 12.75 -9.25
C LEU A 137 1.96 12.62 -9.91
N LYS A 138 2.97 13.35 -9.39
CA LYS A 138 4.35 13.24 -9.86
C LYS A 138 4.98 11.86 -9.62
N ALA A 139 4.50 11.14 -8.63
CA ALA A 139 5.00 9.81 -8.31
C ALA A 139 4.46 8.71 -9.25
N VAL A 140 3.37 8.96 -9.99
CA VAL A 140 2.69 7.95 -10.83
C VAL A 140 3.62 7.33 -11.88
N PRO A 141 4.40 8.07 -12.67
CA PRO A 141 5.29 7.47 -13.66
C PRO A 141 6.31 6.51 -13.04
N GLU A 142 6.92 6.91 -11.94
CA GLU A 142 7.94 6.09 -11.27
C GLU A 142 7.33 4.86 -10.58
N LEU A 143 6.13 4.98 -10.01
CA LEU A 143 5.39 3.84 -9.46
C LEU A 143 5.17 2.76 -10.53
N PHE A 144 4.76 3.15 -11.75
CA PHE A 144 4.54 2.19 -12.84
C PHE A 144 5.84 1.68 -13.46
N ASN A 145 6.91 2.47 -13.48
CA ASN A 145 8.25 1.96 -13.83
C ASN A 145 8.69 0.87 -12.84
N GLN A 146 8.52 1.11 -11.56
CA GLN A 146 8.80 0.12 -10.52
C GLN A 146 7.91 -1.13 -10.67
N ALA A 147 6.62 -0.97 -10.99
CA ALA A 147 5.71 -2.07 -11.26
C ALA A 147 6.20 -2.96 -12.42
N LYS A 148 6.60 -2.37 -13.56
CA LYS A 148 7.13 -3.10 -14.71
C LYS A 148 8.38 -3.91 -14.38
N ILE A 149 9.23 -3.41 -13.49
CA ILE A 149 10.43 -4.13 -13.03
C ILE A 149 10.07 -5.28 -12.10
N ASN A 150 9.08 -5.08 -11.23
CA ASN A 150 8.71 -6.01 -10.17
C ASN A 150 7.83 -7.17 -10.66
N LEU A 151 6.98 -6.95 -11.66
CA LEU A 151 6.01 -7.94 -12.17
C LEU A 151 6.69 -9.02 -13.01
N THR A 152 7.54 -9.81 -12.36
CA THR A 152 8.32 -10.89 -13.00
C THR A 152 7.56 -12.20 -13.13
N ASP A 153 6.47 -12.38 -12.42
CA ASP A 153 5.61 -13.57 -12.38
C ASP A 153 4.12 -13.15 -12.40
N ALA A 154 3.80 -12.21 -13.30
CA ALA A 154 2.45 -11.66 -13.41
C ALA A 154 1.44 -12.74 -13.81
N VAL A 155 0.29 -12.75 -13.12
CA VAL A 155 -0.81 -13.68 -13.39
C VAL A 155 -1.73 -13.07 -14.45
N PRO A 156 -1.97 -13.72 -15.61
CA PRO A 156 -2.76 -13.16 -16.71
C PRO A 156 -4.17 -12.74 -16.30
N GLU A 157 -4.86 -13.53 -15.49
CA GLU A 157 -6.21 -13.23 -15.03
C GLU A 157 -6.25 -11.99 -14.12
N LEU A 158 -5.20 -11.75 -13.33
CA LEU A 158 -5.07 -10.53 -12.55
C LEU A 158 -4.71 -9.32 -13.41
N ALA A 159 -3.93 -9.53 -14.49
CA ALA A 159 -3.64 -8.48 -15.46
C ALA A 159 -4.90 -8.00 -16.18
N GLU A 160 -5.80 -8.89 -16.58
CA GLU A 160 -7.09 -8.51 -17.18
C GLU A 160 -7.94 -7.64 -16.23
N ILE A 161 -7.92 -7.94 -14.94
CA ILE A 161 -8.60 -7.12 -13.92
C ILE A 161 -7.91 -5.77 -13.80
N ALA A 162 -6.58 -5.76 -13.71
CA ALA A 162 -5.78 -4.56 -13.57
C ALA A 162 -5.96 -3.60 -14.77
N ILE A 163 -6.05 -4.11 -16.00
CA ILE A 163 -6.34 -3.30 -17.20
C ILE A 163 -7.63 -2.52 -17.02
N ARG A 164 -8.71 -3.18 -16.58
CA ARG A 164 -10.00 -2.52 -16.31
C ARG A 164 -9.93 -1.48 -15.20
N VAL A 165 -9.08 -1.73 -14.20
CA VAL A 165 -8.82 -0.77 -13.12
C VAL A 165 -8.08 0.44 -13.67
N LYS A 166 -7.05 0.25 -14.52
CA LYS A 166 -6.31 1.35 -15.13
C LYS A 166 -7.18 2.21 -16.04
N GLU A 167 -8.17 1.64 -16.72
CA GLU A 167 -9.16 2.41 -17.45
C GLU A 167 -9.97 3.37 -16.55
N LYS A 168 -10.34 2.92 -15.35
CA LYS A 168 -11.01 3.78 -14.36
C LYS A 168 -10.05 4.81 -13.75
N ASP A 169 -8.80 4.44 -13.48
CA ASP A 169 -7.78 5.39 -13.04
C ASP A 169 -7.58 6.52 -14.08
N ILE A 170 -7.55 6.17 -15.37
CA ILE A 170 -7.47 7.15 -16.46
C ILE A 170 -8.68 8.07 -16.43
N GLN A 171 -9.90 7.55 -16.29
CA GLN A 171 -11.13 8.37 -16.21
C GLN A 171 -11.10 9.31 -14.99
N LEU A 172 -10.62 8.84 -13.85
CA LEU A 172 -10.43 9.65 -12.64
C LEU A 172 -9.44 10.80 -12.91
N LEU A 173 -8.29 10.50 -13.49
CA LEU A 173 -7.29 11.52 -13.85
C LEU A 173 -7.82 12.51 -14.89
N GLU A 174 -8.61 12.06 -15.87
CA GLU A 174 -9.27 12.93 -16.85
C GLU A 174 -10.33 13.83 -16.19
N SER A 175 -11.01 13.39 -15.11
CA SER A 175 -11.87 14.27 -14.31
C SER A 175 -11.05 15.36 -13.62
N PHE A 176 -9.87 15.05 -13.09
CA PHE A 176 -8.97 16.05 -12.49
C PHE A 176 -8.52 17.11 -13.52
N MET A 177 -8.27 16.73 -14.77
CA MET A 177 -7.98 17.70 -15.83
C MET A 177 -9.07 18.76 -15.95
N LYS A 178 -10.33 18.31 -15.91
CA LYS A 178 -11.49 19.19 -16.00
C LYS A 178 -11.65 20.06 -14.74
N ASP A 179 -11.57 19.45 -13.56
CA ASP A 179 -11.84 20.11 -12.29
C ASP A 179 -10.73 21.13 -11.95
N PHE A 180 -9.47 20.81 -12.25
CA PHE A 180 -8.33 21.68 -11.98
C PHE A 180 -8.16 22.79 -13.02
N SER A 181 -8.75 22.67 -14.20
CA SER A 181 -8.61 23.69 -15.26
C SER A 181 -9.06 25.09 -14.83
N VAL A 182 -9.99 25.19 -13.88
CA VAL A 182 -10.58 26.45 -13.42
C VAL A 182 -9.77 27.08 -12.28
N HIS A 183 -9.26 26.27 -11.34
CA HIS A 183 -8.70 26.77 -10.08
C HIS A 183 -7.24 26.41 -9.85
N HIS A 184 -6.71 25.39 -10.55
CA HIS A 184 -5.41 24.77 -10.29
C HIS A 184 -4.69 24.43 -11.60
N SER A 185 -4.66 25.36 -12.56
CA SER A 185 -4.09 25.14 -13.89
C SER A 185 -2.62 24.72 -13.89
N GLU A 186 -1.88 25.05 -12.82
CA GLU A 186 -0.49 24.65 -12.60
C GLU A 186 -0.32 23.13 -12.36
N LEU A 187 -1.39 22.42 -11.99
CA LEU A 187 -1.38 20.95 -11.84
C LEU A 187 -1.61 20.21 -13.16
N LEU A 188 -2.17 20.87 -14.18
CA LEU A 188 -2.56 20.23 -15.44
C LEU A 188 -1.42 19.46 -16.12
N PRO A 189 -0.19 20.01 -16.26
CA PRO A 189 0.90 19.26 -16.88
C PRO A 189 1.27 17.98 -16.12
N ILE A 190 1.13 18.01 -14.78
CA ILE A 190 1.43 16.85 -13.92
C ILE A 190 0.33 15.78 -14.05
N VAL A 191 -0.93 16.19 -14.18
CA VAL A 191 -2.05 15.28 -14.44
C VAL A 191 -1.90 14.64 -15.83
N GLU A 192 -1.51 15.41 -16.86
CA GLU A 192 -1.25 14.89 -18.21
C GLU A 192 -0.15 13.82 -18.20
N GLU A 193 0.94 14.06 -17.47
CA GLU A 193 2.02 13.09 -17.31
C GLU A 193 1.55 11.81 -16.59
N ALA A 194 0.75 11.95 -15.53
CA ALA A 194 0.15 10.83 -14.83
C ALA A 194 -0.80 10.01 -15.73
N ILE A 195 -1.63 10.67 -16.56
CA ILE A 195 -2.50 10.01 -17.55
C ILE A 195 -1.66 9.24 -18.56
N ALA A 196 -0.62 9.86 -19.10
CA ALA A 196 0.26 9.23 -20.08
C ALA A 196 0.95 7.96 -19.50
N ALA A 197 1.48 8.05 -18.28
CA ALA A 197 2.10 6.94 -17.59
C ALA A 197 1.09 5.81 -17.28
N THR A 198 -0.14 6.15 -16.92
CA THR A 198 -1.19 5.16 -16.64
C THR A 198 -1.62 4.43 -17.93
N LYS A 199 -1.73 5.16 -19.04
CA LYS A 199 -2.00 4.57 -20.36
C LYS A 199 -0.87 3.64 -20.79
N ASP A 200 0.38 4.08 -20.66
CA ASP A 200 1.57 3.30 -21.00
C ASP A 200 1.69 2.02 -20.14
N PHE A 201 1.36 2.08 -18.87
CA PHE A 201 1.33 0.89 -18.00
C PHE A 201 0.19 -0.06 -18.40
N ARG A 202 -1.03 0.45 -18.64
CA ARG A 202 -2.15 -0.36 -19.14
C ARG A 202 -1.79 -1.08 -20.44
N ASP A 203 -1.20 -0.36 -21.40
CA ASP A 203 -0.86 -0.89 -22.71
C ASP A 203 0.30 -1.93 -22.61
N TRP A 204 1.18 -1.77 -21.64
CA TRP A 204 2.21 -2.76 -21.34
C TRP A 204 1.65 -4.06 -20.75
N LEU A 205 0.48 -4.02 -20.09
CA LEU A 205 -0.20 -5.21 -19.55
C LEU A 205 -0.93 -6.04 -20.61
N ILE A 206 -1.20 -5.49 -21.83
CA ILE A 206 -1.87 -6.15 -22.94
C ILE A 206 -0.89 -7.05 -23.71
#